data_3565ae8989dc605a0ae5774a69885f9c
#
_entry.id   3565ae8989dc605a0ae5774a69885f9c
#
_cell.length_a   1.000
_cell.length_b   1.000
_cell.length_c   1.000
_cell.angle_alpha   90.00
_cell.angle_beta   90.00
_cell.angle_gamma   90.00
#
_symmetry.space_group_name_H-M   'P 1'
#
loop_
_entity.id
_entity.type
_entity.pdbx_description
1 polymer ?
#
loop_
_entity_poly.entity_id
_entity_poly.type
_entity_poly.pdbx_seq_one_letter_code
_entity_poly.pdbx_strand_id
1 'polypeptide(L)'
;MNKYDKCIELWDDIFSKQESVLPKKKESGNVEFDKGLAWLTDNALSVLDFGCGSGTALFLCNKYGTDTHIGIDLSSQAIKSAIEKSKMIENGNFQFLCGGIEALKGIQDESMDSAILSNIIDNLYPDDAISVLEEIKRILKKNGKLLVKLNPFISDEQIEEYGIKKISGNL
;
A
#
# COMPACT_ATOMS: atom_id res chain seq x y z
N MET A 1 9.21 -22.06 -4.98
CA MET A 1 9.58 -20.92 -4.12
C MET A 1 9.14 -19.64 -4.83
N ASN A 2 8.30 -18.85 -4.22
CA ASN A 2 7.86 -17.58 -4.80
C ASN A 2 9.06 -16.63 -4.85
N LYS A 3 9.20 -15.83 -5.93
CA LYS A 3 10.31 -14.87 -6.08
C LYS A 3 10.34 -13.79 -4.99
N TYR A 4 9.25 -13.62 -4.25
CA TYR A 4 9.11 -12.67 -3.13
C TYR A 4 9.22 -13.30 -1.73
N ASP A 5 9.50 -14.60 -1.59
CA ASP A 5 9.52 -15.29 -0.27
C ASP A 5 10.43 -14.56 0.75
N LYS A 6 11.63 -14.13 0.33
CA LYS A 6 12.55 -13.39 1.22
C LYS A 6 12.02 -12.01 1.62
N CYS A 7 11.28 -11.34 0.72
CA CYS A 7 10.65 -10.06 1.03
C CYS A 7 9.50 -10.26 2.02
N ILE A 8 8.71 -11.33 1.85
CA ILE A 8 7.63 -11.67 2.77
C ILE A 8 8.19 -11.93 4.17
N GLU A 9 9.23 -12.76 4.30
CA GLU A 9 9.88 -13.05 5.59
C GLU A 9 10.38 -11.77 6.28
N LEU A 10 11.03 -10.87 5.52
CA LEU A 10 11.52 -9.60 6.04
C LEU A 10 10.39 -8.71 6.55
N TRP A 11 9.34 -8.52 5.73
CA TRP A 11 8.22 -7.66 6.10
C TRP A 11 7.39 -8.25 7.23
N ASP A 12 7.19 -9.57 7.27
CA ASP A 12 6.53 -10.25 8.39
C ASP A 12 7.30 -10.04 9.70
N ASP A 13 8.64 -10.13 9.68
CA ASP A 13 9.47 -9.83 10.86
C ASP A 13 9.32 -8.37 11.32
N ILE A 14 9.35 -7.41 10.37
CA ILE A 14 9.18 -5.99 10.67
C ILE A 14 7.80 -5.70 11.26
N PHE A 15 6.73 -6.17 10.62
CA PHE A 15 5.37 -5.89 11.08
C PHE A 15 5.00 -6.63 12.37
N SER A 16 5.61 -7.78 12.65
CA SER A 16 5.40 -8.51 13.91
C SER A 16 5.87 -7.74 15.14
N LYS A 17 6.82 -6.82 14.96
CA LYS A 17 7.42 -5.99 16.03
C LYS A 17 6.78 -4.61 16.17
N GLN A 18 5.90 -4.22 15.24
CA GLN A 18 5.23 -2.93 15.27
C GLN A 18 4.00 -2.95 16.17
N GLU A 19 3.83 -1.89 16.95
CA GLU A 19 2.60 -1.69 17.71
C GLU A 19 1.43 -1.36 16.77
N SER A 20 0.27 -1.94 17.06
CA SER A 20 -0.98 -1.67 16.33
C SER A 20 -1.61 -0.35 16.79
N VAL A 21 -1.08 0.77 16.31
CA VAL A 21 -1.57 2.11 16.65
C VAL A 21 -2.19 2.77 15.41
N LEU A 22 -3.39 3.33 15.58
CA LEU A 22 -4.06 4.16 14.56
C LEU A 22 -3.39 5.53 14.43
N PRO A 23 -3.35 6.12 13.22
CA PRO A 23 -2.93 7.51 13.06
C PRO A 23 -3.79 8.44 13.92
N LYS A 24 -3.18 9.19 14.84
CA LYS A 24 -3.91 10.14 15.70
C LYS A 24 -4.37 11.38 14.94
N LYS A 25 -3.58 11.84 13.97
CA LYS A 25 -3.84 13.02 13.13
C LYS A 25 -4.13 12.60 11.68
N LYS A 26 -4.55 13.57 10.84
CA LYS A 26 -4.66 13.40 9.38
C LYS A 26 -3.30 13.59 8.68
N GLU A 27 -2.24 13.03 9.25
CA GLU A 27 -0.86 13.25 8.78
C GLU A 27 -0.09 11.93 8.84
N SER A 28 0.62 11.64 7.76
CA SER A 28 1.52 10.48 7.67
C SER A 28 2.92 10.76 8.23
N GLY A 29 3.25 12.05 8.43
CA GLY A 29 4.60 12.53 8.71
C GLY A 29 5.39 12.91 7.45
N ASN A 30 4.83 12.74 6.26
CA ASN A 30 5.39 13.17 4.99
C ASN A 30 4.43 14.16 4.32
N VAL A 31 4.81 15.44 4.30
CA VAL A 31 3.95 16.55 3.83
C VAL A 31 3.50 16.36 2.39
N GLU A 32 4.38 15.89 1.49
CA GLU A 32 4.02 15.72 0.08
C GLU A 32 3.08 14.53 -0.11
N PHE A 33 3.27 13.46 0.64
CA PHE A 33 2.34 12.34 0.64
C PHE A 33 0.96 12.73 1.20
N ASP A 34 0.93 13.54 2.25
CA ASP A 34 -0.32 14.05 2.84
C ASP A 34 -1.09 14.95 1.86
N LYS A 35 -0.40 15.81 1.09
CA LYS A 35 -1.01 16.56 -0.03
C LYS A 35 -1.55 15.63 -1.11
N GLY A 36 -0.79 14.57 -1.44
CA GLY A 36 -1.22 13.53 -2.38
C GLY A 36 -2.50 12.82 -1.91
N LEU A 37 -2.57 12.44 -0.64
CA LEU A 37 -3.76 11.82 -0.05
C LEU A 37 -4.97 12.76 -0.07
N ALA A 38 -4.77 14.04 0.27
CA ALA A 38 -5.84 15.03 0.22
C ALA A 38 -6.39 15.21 -1.21
N TRP A 39 -5.51 15.27 -2.22
CA TRP A 39 -5.91 15.30 -3.63
C TRP A 39 -6.61 14.00 -4.06
N LEU A 40 -6.08 12.86 -3.66
CA LEU A 40 -6.59 11.54 -4.02
C LEU A 40 -8.04 11.34 -3.53
N THR A 41 -8.31 11.76 -2.31
CA THR A 41 -9.58 11.57 -1.61
C THR A 41 -10.64 12.63 -1.93
N ASP A 42 -10.25 13.72 -2.60
CA ASP A 42 -11.20 14.74 -3.04
C ASP A 42 -12.23 14.17 -4.02
N ASN A 43 -13.51 14.18 -3.65
CA ASN A 43 -14.64 13.56 -4.38
C ASN A 43 -14.49 12.03 -4.60
N ALA A 44 -13.72 11.32 -3.77
CA ALA A 44 -13.59 9.87 -3.79
C ALA A 44 -14.28 9.25 -2.58
N LEU A 45 -14.98 8.12 -2.78
CA LEU A 45 -15.59 7.34 -1.72
C LEU A 45 -14.87 6.00 -1.50
N SER A 46 -14.19 5.48 -2.51
CA SER A 46 -13.52 4.18 -2.46
C SER A 46 -12.05 4.28 -2.82
N VAL A 47 -11.19 3.62 -2.02
CA VAL A 47 -9.73 3.64 -2.17
C VAL A 47 -9.17 2.23 -2.09
N LEU A 48 -8.35 1.86 -3.08
CA LEU A 48 -7.52 0.66 -3.10
C LEU A 48 -6.08 1.04 -2.74
N ASP A 49 -5.44 0.28 -1.87
CA ASP A 49 -3.99 0.40 -1.57
C ASP A 49 -3.31 -0.95 -1.79
N PHE A 50 -2.46 -1.03 -2.81
CA PHE A 50 -1.67 -2.23 -3.10
C PHE A 50 -0.26 -2.07 -2.54
N GLY A 51 0.15 -3.00 -1.66
CA GLY A 51 1.27 -2.84 -0.75
C GLY A 51 0.88 -2.01 0.47
N CYS A 52 -0.31 -2.25 1.02
CA CYS A 52 -0.91 -1.39 2.05
C CYS A 52 -0.21 -1.47 3.42
N GLY A 53 0.69 -2.43 3.62
CA GLY A 53 1.28 -2.70 4.92
C GLY A 53 0.20 -2.87 6.00
N SER A 54 0.36 -2.22 7.13
CA SER A 54 -0.60 -2.26 8.22
C SER A 54 -1.78 -1.26 8.06
N GLY A 55 -2.07 -0.80 6.83
CA GLY A 55 -3.27 -0.04 6.46
C GLY A 55 -3.22 1.46 6.75
N THR A 56 -2.08 2.03 7.11
CA THR A 56 -1.98 3.44 7.56
C THR A 56 -2.54 4.44 6.55
N ALA A 57 -2.21 4.29 5.26
CA ALA A 57 -2.70 5.21 4.23
C ALA A 57 -4.23 5.14 4.08
N LEU A 58 -4.83 3.95 4.13
CA LEU A 58 -6.29 3.77 4.09
C LEU A 58 -6.99 4.38 5.30
N PHE A 59 -6.40 4.26 6.50
CA PHE A 59 -6.95 4.91 7.69
C PHE A 59 -6.87 6.44 7.62
N LEU A 60 -5.84 6.98 6.97
CA LEU A 60 -5.76 8.41 6.67
C LEU A 60 -6.82 8.82 5.64
N CYS A 61 -7.01 8.05 4.55
CA CYS A 61 -8.07 8.28 3.58
C CYS A 61 -9.46 8.32 4.22
N ASN A 62 -9.73 7.40 5.14
CA ASN A 62 -10.99 7.42 5.91
C ASN A 62 -11.16 8.71 6.72
N LYS A 63 -10.08 9.22 7.34
CA LYS A 63 -10.11 10.54 8.02
C LYS A 63 -10.34 11.71 7.06
N TYR A 64 -10.01 11.57 5.78
CA TYR A 64 -10.35 12.54 4.73
C TYR A 64 -11.79 12.39 4.21
N GLY A 65 -12.52 11.35 4.64
CA GLY A 65 -13.95 11.19 4.35
C GLY A 65 -14.29 10.09 3.33
N THR A 66 -13.32 9.26 2.94
CA THR A 66 -13.63 8.07 2.13
C THR A 66 -14.30 7.00 2.98
N ASP A 67 -15.10 6.11 2.36
CA ASP A 67 -15.93 5.12 3.05
C ASP A 67 -15.45 3.68 2.82
N THR A 68 -15.11 3.33 1.59
CA THR A 68 -14.78 1.96 1.21
C THR A 68 -13.29 1.80 0.93
N HIS A 69 -12.66 0.85 1.61
CA HIS A 69 -11.22 0.69 1.59
C HIS A 69 -10.85 -0.78 1.33
N ILE A 70 -10.00 -1.02 0.33
CA ILE A 70 -9.41 -2.33 0.06
C ILE A 70 -7.90 -2.20 0.19
N GLY A 71 -7.30 -2.99 1.08
CA GLY A 71 -5.85 -3.09 1.25
C GLY A 71 -5.36 -4.47 0.86
N ILE A 72 -4.27 -4.54 0.11
CA ILE A 72 -3.61 -5.78 -0.28
C ILE A 72 -2.15 -5.70 0.13
N ASP A 73 -1.63 -6.73 0.78
CA ASP A 73 -0.20 -6.85 1.12
C ASP A 73 0.22 -8.31 1.17
N LEU A 74 1.47 -8.59 0.84
CA LEU A 74 2.05 -9.94 0.91
C LEU A 74 2.32 -10.38 2.35
N SER A 75 2.54 -9.45 3.27
CA SER A 75 2.83 -9.73 4.68
C SER A 75 1.55 -10.09 5.43
N SER A 76 1.50 -11.31 5.93
CA SER A 76 0.41 -11.80 6.78
C SER A 76 0.32 -11.03 8.10
N GLN A 77 1.46 -10.60 8.66
CA GLN A 77 1.53 -9.82 9.89
C GLN A 77 1.04 -8.39 9.69
N ALA A 78 1.36 -7.78 8.54
CA ALA A 78 0.83 -6.48 8.14
C ALA A 78 -0.70 -6.50 8.06
N ILE A 79 -1.24 -7.46 7.32
CA ILE A 79 -2.69 -7.63 7.15
C ILE A 79 -3.40 -7.91 8.48
N LYS A 80 -2.84 -8.76 9.34
CA LYS A 80 -3.36 -8.99 10.68
C LYS A 80 -3.45 -7.69 11.48
N SER A 81 -2.38 -6.91 11.50
CA SER A 81 -2.35 -5.60 12.16
C SER A 81 -3.37 -4.62 11.57
N ALA A 82 -3.52 -4.58 10.23
CA ALA A 82 -4.52 -3.74 9.57
C ALA A 82 -5.96 -4.11 9.97
N ILE A 83 -6.28 -5.41 10.01
CA ILE A 83 -7.59 -5.91 10.46
C ILE A 83 -7.85 -5.54 11.93
N GLU A 84 -6.87 -5.69 12.80
CA GLU A 84 -7.02 -5.33 14.22
C GLU A 84 -7.29 -3.83 14.39
N LYS A 85 -6.56 -2.98 13.68
CA LYS A 85 -6.75 -1.52 13.68
C LYS A 85 -8.11 -1.11 13.12
N SER A 86 -8.57 -1.75 12.03
CA SER A 86 -9.86 -1.38 11.41
C SER A 86 -11.05 -1.59 12.35
N LYS A 87 -10.97 -2.55 13.29
CA LYS A 87 -11.99 -2.78 14.31
C LYS A 87 -12.14 -1.63 15.32
N MET A 88 -11.14 -0.74 15.40
CA MET A 88 -11.18 0.43 16.27
C MET A 88 -11.80 1.66 15.58
N ILE A 89 -12.22 1.54 14.32
CA ILE A 89 -12.80 2.61 13.52
C ILE A 89 -14.32 2.39 13.47
N GLU A 90 -15.07 3.38 13.90
CA GLU A 90 -16.55 3.28 13.97
C GLU A 90 -17.21 3.42 12.59
N ASN A 91 -16.62 4.20 11.69
CA ASN A 91 -17.18 4.51 10.38
C ASN A 91 -16.21 4.13 9.26
N GLY A 92 -16.74 3.52 8.21
CA GLY A 92 -16.00 3.08 7.04
C GLY A 92 -15.91 1.56 6.91
N ASN A 93 -15.85 1.11 5.68
CA ASN A 93 -15.76 -0.29 5.31
C ASN A 93 -14.32 -0.61 4.93
N PHE A 94 -13.71 -1.58 5.61
CA PHE A 94 -12.33 -2.00 5.37
C PHE A 94 -12.28 -3.48 5.04
N GLN A 95 -11.65 -3.80 3.92
CA GLN A 95 -11.30 -5.15 3.52
C GLN A 95 -9.80 -5.25 3.34
N PHE A 96 -9.16 -6.20 4.02
CA PHE A 96 -7.74 -6.46 3.90
C PHE A 96 -7.49 -7.88 3.41
N LEU A 97 -6.67 -8.02 2.36
CA LEU A 97 -6.37 -9.27 1.68
C LEU A 97 -4.87 -9.54 1.75
N CYS A 98 -4.49 -10.71 2.26
CA CYS A 98 -3.12 -11.18 2.18
C CYS A 98 -2.88 -11.82 0.81
N GLY A 99 -2.05 -11.21 -0.03
CA GLY A 99 -1.78 -11.69 -1.38
C GLY A 99 -0.97 -10.71 -2.21
N GLY A 100 -0.60 -11.15 -3.41
CA GLY A 100 0.11 -10.35 -4.41
C GLY A 100 -0.80 -9.89 -5.54
N ILE A 101 -0.25 -9.86 -6.76
CA ILE A 101 -0.94 -9.38 -7.97
C ILE A 101 -2.21 -10.20 -8.26
N GLU A 102 -2.20 -11.48 -7.94
CA GLU A 102 -3.36 -12.35 -8.10
C GLU A 102 -4.59 -11.89 -7.31
N ALA A 103 -4.39 -11.21 -6.17
CA ALA A 103 -5.48 -10.67 -5.37
C ALA A 103 -6.18 -9.50 -6.08
N LEU A 104 -5.47 -8.72 -6.90
CA LEU A 104 -6.06 -7.67 -7.72
C LEU A 104 -7.09 -8.20 -8.72
N LYS A 105 -6.88 -9.41 -9.26
CA LYS A 105 -7.80 -10.04 -10.21
C LYS A 105 -9.20 -10.33 -9.65
N GLY A 106 -9.30 -10.42 -8.32
CA GLY A 106 -10.57 -10.60 -7.61
C GLY A 106 -11.38 -9.31 -7.45
N ILE A 107 -10.81 -8.13 -7.78
CA ILE A 107 -11.48 -6.85 -7.66
C ILE A 107 -12.18 -6.53 -9.00
N GLN A 108 -13.42 -6.06 -8.91
CA GLN A 108 -14.25 -5.76 -10.07
C GLN A 108 -13.67 -4.58 -10.89
N ASP A 109 -13.85 -4.63 -12.21
CA ASP A 109 -13.51 -3.55 -13.13
C ASP A 109 -14.26 -2.26 -12.76
N GLU A 110 -13.61 -1.12 -12.95
CA GLU A 110 -14.20 0.22 -12.75
C GLU A 110 -14.96 0.37 -11.41
N SER A 111 -14.44 -0.25 -10.34
CA SER A 111 -15.09 -0.27 -9.03
C SER A 111 -14.55 0.74 -8.02
N MET A 112 -13.29 1.19 -8.20
CA MET A 112 -12.62 2.07 -7.24
C MET A 112 -12.46 3.49 -7.77
N ASP A 113 -12.69 4.50 -6.91
CA ASP A 113 -12.50 5.91 -7.27
C ASP A 113 -11.02 6.29 -7.27
N SER A 114 -10.23 5.65 -6.41
CA SER A 114 -8.83 5.98 -6.24
C SER A 114 -7.98 4.74 -5.90
N ALA A 115 -6.70 4.80 -6.23
CA ALA A 115 -5.71 3.79 -5.85
C ALA A 115 -4.40 4.41 -5.35
N ILE A 116 -3.71 3.70 -4.46
CA ILE A 116 -2.42 4.06 -3.89
C ILE A 116 -1.40 2.97 -4.24
N LEU A 117 -0.21 3.38 -4.67
CA LEU A 117 0.98 2.55 -4.84
C LEU A 117 2.14 3.26 -4.13
N SER A 118 2.25 3.05 -2.82
CA SER A 118 3.27 3.74 -2.01
C SER A 118 4.43 2.81 -1.68
N ASN A 119 5.62 3.12 -2.20
CA ASN A 119 6.85 2.34 -2.01
C ASN A 119 6.69 0.86 -2.44
N ILE A 120 5.97 0.61 -3.51
CA ILE A 120 5.71 -0.76 -3.99
C ILE A 120 6.21 -0.98 -5.42
N ILE A 121 5.98 -0.05 -6.36
CA ILE A 121 6.34 -0.24 -7.77
C ILE A 121 7.85 -0.41 -7.95
N ASP A 122 8.65 0.33 -7.21
CA ASP A 122 10.10 0.27 -7.18
C ASP A 122 10.68 -0.94 -6.41
N ASN A 123 9.82 -1.69 -5.74
CA ASN A 123 10.16 -2.94 -5.04
C ASN A 123 9.66 -4.19 -5.80
N LEU A 124 9.11 -4.04 -6.99
CA LEU A 124 8.65 -5.14 -7.83
C LEU A 124 9.65 -5.42 -8.97
N TYR A 125 9.65 -6.65 -9.46
CA TYR A 125 10.27 -6.95 -10.74
C TYR A 125 9.54 -6.17 -11.85
N PRO A 126 10.23 -5.72 -12.93
CA PRO A 126 9.64 -4.86 -13.96
C PRO A 126 8.33 -5.40 -14.56
N ASP A 127 8.28 -6.69 -14.88
CA ASP A 127 7.08 -7.32 -15.47
C ASP A 127 5.89 -7.32 -14.48
N ASP A 128 6.17 -7.50 -13.18
CA ASP A 128 5.14 -7.44 -12.15
C ASP A 128 4.65 -6.01 -11.93
N ALA A 129 5.56 -5.03 -11.98
CA ALA A 129 5.20 -3.61 -11.89
C ALA A 129 4.24 -3.22 -13.02
N ILE A 130 4.52 -3.67 -14.26
CA ILE A 130 3.65 -3.46 -15.42
C ILE A 130 2.28 -4.12 -15.16
N SER A 131 2.28 -5.38 -14.73
CA SER A 131 1.05 -6.12 -14.46
C SER A 131 0.19 -5.46 -13.37
N VAL A 132 0.82 -4.93 -12.31
CA VAL A 132 0.12 -4.15 -11.27
C VAL A 132 -0.51 -2.90 -11.85
N LEU A 133 0.21 -2.13 -12.68
CA LEU A 133 -0.32 -0.91 -13.29
C LEU A 133 -1.49 -1.21 -14.25
N GLU A 134 -1.46 -2.32 -14.99
CA GLU A 134 -2.56 -2.78 -15.84
C GLU A 134 -3.80 -3.13 -15.01
N GLU A 135 -3.63 -3.88 -13.92
CA GLU A 135 -4.73 -4.22 -13.02
C GLU A 135 -5.31 -2.97 -12.32
N ILE A 136 -4.47 -2.05 -11.84
CA ILE A 136 -4.94 -0.79 -11.26
C ILE A 136 -5.73 0.02 -12.27
N LYS A 137 -5.26 0.09 -13.53
CA LYS A 137 -6.00 0.77 -14.61
C LYS A 137 -7.36 0.12 -14.86
N ARG A 138 -7.48 -1.21 -14.82
CA ARG A 138 -8.72 -1.95 -14.97
C ARG A 138 -9.71 -1.66 -13.83
N ILE A 139 -9.20 -1.62 -12.60
CA ILE A 139 -9.99 -1.48 -11.37
C ILE A 139 -10.49 -0.04 -11.17
N LEU A 140 -9.71 0.95 -11.59
CA LEU A 140 -10.10 2.35 -11.45
C LEU A 140 -11.27 2.71 -12.37
N LYS A 141 -12.26 3.40 -11.80
CA LYS A 141 -13.34 4.02 -12.55
C LYS A 141 -12.79 5.01 -13.58
N LYS A 142 -13.61 5.37 -14.58
CA LYS A 142 -13.28 6.46 -15.50
C LYS A 142 -13.00 7.75 -14.72
N ASN A 143 -11.86 8.38 -14.97
CA ASN A 143 -11.32 9.53 -14.25
C ASN A 143 -10.93 9.24 -12.79
N GLY A 144 -10.80 7.95 -12.40
CA GLY A 144 -10.24 7.55 -11.12
C GLY A 144 -8.80 8.05 -10.96
N LYS A 145 -8.37 8.26 -9.72
CA LYS A 145 -7.07 8.85 -9.39
C LYS A 145 -6.08 7.77 -8.93
N LEU A 146 -4.84 7.89 -9.34
CA LEU A 146 -3.74 7.04 -8.88
C LEU A 146 -2.67 7.90 -8.21
N LEU A 147 -2.34 7.59 -6.96
CA LEU A 147 -1.21 8.17 -6.23
C LEU A 147 -0.06 7.17 -6.21
N VAL A 148 1.05 7.52 -6.83
CA VAL A 148 2.30 6.74 -6.77
C VAL A 148 3.32 7.49 -5.94
N LYS A 149 3.89 6.83 -4.95
CA LYS A 149 5.02 7.30 -4.16
C LYS A 149 6.15 6.28 -4.28
N LEU A 150 7.32 6.72 -4.67
CA LEU A 150 8.53 5.89 -4.78
C LEU A 150 9.45 6.14 -3.59
N ASN A 151 10.32 5.18 -3.31
CA ASN A 151 11.46 5.38 -2.42
C ASN A 151 12.46 6.37 -3.06
N PRO A 152 13.23 7.11 -2.26
CA PRO A 152 14.32 7.91 -2.82
C PRO A 152 15.33 7.00 -3.51
N PHE A 153 15.89 7.47 -4.63
CA PHE A 153 17.00 6.77 -5.25
C PHE A 153 18.19 6.72 -4.28
N ILE A 154 18.78 5.55 -4.13
CA ILE A 154 19.97 5.31 -3.30
C ILE A 154 21.05 4.75 -4.21
N SER A 155 22.23 5.40 -4.27
CA SER A 155 23.35 4.94 -5.08
C SER A 155 24.03 3.70 -4.45
N ASP A 156 24.84 2.98 -5.25
CA ASP A 156 25.59 1.84 -4.71
C ASP A 156 26.55 2.27 -3.59
N GLU A 157 27.17 3.46 -3.70
CA GLU A 157 28.02 4.02 -2.64
C GLU A 157 27.21 4.26 -1.34
N GLN A 158 25.99 4.80 -1.45
CA GLN A 158 25.11 5.00 -0.29
C GLN A 158 24.64 3.68 0.30
N ILE A 159 24.40 2.65 -0.52
CA ILE A 159 24.06 1.31 -0.04
C ILE A 159 25.18 0.74 0.84
N GLU A 160 26.44 0.89 0.40
CA GLU A 160 27.62 0.46 1.16
C GLU A 160 27.81 1.31 2.43
N GLU A 161 27.73 2.65 2.32
CA GLU A 161 27.89 3.58 3.45
C GLU A 161 26.86 3.34 4.56
N TYR A 162 25.60 3.10 4.18
CA TYR A 162 24.51 2.90 5.15
C TYR A 162 24.32 1.44 5.57
N GLY A 163 25.13 0.52 5.05
CA GLY A 163 25.05 -0.91 5.35
C GLY A 163 23.72 -1.55 4.92
N ILE A 164 23.12 -1.05 3.84
CA ILE A 164 21.83 -1.53 3.35
C ILE A 164 22.01 -2.92 2.72
N LYS A 165 21.23 -3.87 3.15
CA LYS A 165 21.29 -5.25 2.64
C LYS A 165 20.46 -5.39 1.36
N LYS A 166 21.10 -5.72 0.25
CA LYS A 166 20.42 -6.16 -0.97
C LYS A 166 19.86 -7.58 -0.77
N ILE A 167 18.60 -7.77 -1.11
CA ILE A 167 17.93 -9.08 -0.99
C ILE A 167 18.08 -9.88 -2.29
N SER A 168 17.84 -9.25 -3.45
CA SER A 168 17.97 -9.87 -4.76
C SER A 168 17.92 -8.79 -5.85
N GLY A 169 18.89 -8.81 -6.79
CA GLY A 169 18.94 -7.83 -7.88
C GLY A 169 18.85 -6.39 -7.37
N ASN A 170 17.79 -5.69 -7.73
CA ASN A 170 17.53 -4.30 -7.30
C ASN A 170 16.67 -4.20 -6.03
N LEU A 171 16.39 -5.33 -5.38
CA LEU A 171 15.62 -5.39 -4.13
C LEU A 171 16.52 -5.38 -2.91
#